data_576bf232681a50194857380a02689000
#
_entry.id   576bf232681a50194857380a02689000
#
_cell.length_a   1.000
_cell.length_b   1.000
_cell.length_c   1.000
_cell.angle_alpha   90.00
_cell.angle_beta   90.00
_cell.angle_gamma   90.00
#
_symmetry.space_group_name_H-M   'P 1'
#
loop_
_entity.id
_entity.type
_entity.pdbx_description
1 polymer ?
#
loop_
_entity_poly.entity_id
_entity_poly.type
_entity_poly.pdbx_seq_one_letter_code
_entity_poly.pdbx_strand_id
1 'polypeptide(L)'
;MHKLAPFKIHLATRALQHGKIIAYPTEAVYGLGCDPLNAPAVLKLLQLKQRPMHKGLILIASDFSQLQPFINPTPAMLQRIIPSWPGPVTWIIPAQAWVPEYLTGTHNSLAVRISSHPLVQQLCSAYGGAIVSTSANISKQVPARSALAVRRNFAANKLFILAGTTHKNSQPTAIYNAANGHCIRAS
;
A
#
# COMPACT_ATOMS: atom_id res chain seq x y z
N MET A 1 14.86 -18.94 -3.51
CA MET A 1 14.07 -17.74 -3.84
C MET A 1 13.37 -17.97 -5.18
N HIS A 2 12.05 -18.23 -5.19
CA HIS A 2 11.29 -18.28 -6.45
C HIS A 2 11.23 -16.86 -7.03
N LYS A 3 12.01 -16.59 -8.06
CA LYS A 3 11.81 -15.42 -8.94
C LYS A 3 10.41 -15.60 -9.56
N LEU A 4 9.42 -14.84 -9.07
CA LEU A 4 8.16 -14.70 -9.79
C LEU A 4 8.51 -14.26 -11.22
N ALA A 5 7.98 -14.98 -12.21
CA ALA A 5 8.34 -14.72 -13.59
C ALA A 5 8.13 -13.22 -13.90
N PRO A 6 9.10 -12.54 -14.51
CA PRO A 6 9.00 -11.12 -14.90
C PRO A 6 7.67 -10.78 -15.60
N PHE A 7 7.11 -11.74 -16.29
CA PHE A 7 5.82 -11.67 -16.96
C PHE A 7 4.64 -11.34 -16.03
N LYS A 8 4.56 -11.95 -14.81
CA LYS A 8 3.45 -11.67 -13.88
C LYS A 8 3.54 -10.25 -13.28
N ILE A 9 4.74 -9.78 -13.01
CA ILE A 9 4.98 -8.39 -12.59
C ILE A 9 4.56 -7.43 -13.71
N HIS A 10 4.97 -7.71 -14.94
CA HIS A 10 4.57 -6.89 -16.09
C HIS A 10 3.06 -6.83 -16.27
N LEU A 11 2.34 -7.94 -16.14
CA LEU A 11 0.87 -7.95 -16.21
C LEU A 11 0.22 -7.14 -15.06
N ALA A 12 0.77 -7.24 -13.83
CA ALA A 12 0.31 -6.44 -12.69
C ALA A 12 0.52 -4.94 -12.93
N THR A 13 1.69 -4.56 -13.42
CA THR A 13 2.04 -3.17 -13.79
C THR A 13 1.09 -2.63 -14.86
N ARG A 14 0.86 -3.40 -15.92
CA ARG A 14 -0.13 -3.02 -16.96
C ARG A 14 -1.53 -2.86 -16.38
N ALA A 15 -1.94 -3.74 -15.46
CA ALA A 15 -3.23 -3.61 -14.80
C ALA A 15 -3.35 -2.28 -14.02
N LEU A 16 -2.30 -1.88 -13.27
CA LEU A 16 -2.23 -0.60 -12.57
C LEU A 16 -2.33 0.58 -13.56
N GLN A 17 -1.53 0.57 -14.62
CA GLN A 17 -1.53 1.61 -15.66
C GLN A 17 -2.90 1.78 -16.36
N HIS A 18 -3.69 0.70 -16.43
CA HIS A 18 -5.07 0.74 -16.94
C HIS A 18 -6.12 1.03 -15.85
N GLY A 19 -5.73 1.56 -14.72
CA GLY A 19 -6.64 1.95 -13.63
C GLY A 19 -7.34 0.76 -12.96
N LYS A 20 -6.78 -0.45 -13.05
CA LYS A 20 -7.36 -1.62 -12.37
C LYS A 20 -6.87 -1.73 -10.95
N ILE A 21 -7.72 -2.29 -10.08
CA ILE A 21 -7.34 -2.71 -8.74
C ILE A 21 -6.65 -4.06 -8.85
N ILE A 22 -5.52 -4.20 -8.19
CA ILE A 22 -4.78 -5.46 -8.07
C ILE A 22 -4.74 -5.95 -6.62
N ALA A 23 -4.55 -7.26 -6.43
CA ALA A 23 -4.23 -7.84 -5.14
C ALA A 23 -2.83 -8.44 -5.19
N TYR A 24 -2.04 -8.26 -4.12
CA TYR A 24 -0.66 -8.72 -4.05
C TYR A 24 -0.27 -9.02 -2.59
N PRO A 25 0.68 -9.95 -2.33
CA PRO A 25 1.12 -10.23 -0.97
C PRO A 25 2.00 -9.10 -0.43
N THR A 26 1.86 -8.82 0.85
CA THR A 26 2.78 -7.99 1.63
C THR A 26 3.36 -8.84 2.78
N GLU A 27 4.05 -8.22 3.72
CA GLU A 27 4.69 -8.94 4.82
C GLU A 27 3.70 -9.77 5.64
N ALA A 28 2.54 -9.19 6.00
CA ALA A 28 1.57 -9.83 6.91
C ALA A 28 0.36 -10.43 6.20
N VAL A 29 -0.22 -9.70 5.26
CA VAL A 29 -1.48 -10.05 4.59
C VAL A 29 -1.41 -9.66 3.12
N TYR A 30 -2.39 -10.10 2.33
CA TYR A 30 -2.57 -9.55 1.00
C TYR A 30 -3.04 -8.10 1.08
N GLY A 31 -2.49 -7.26 0.20
CA GLY A 31 -2.93 -5.90 -0.07
C GLY A 31 -3.83 -5.83 -1.29
N LEU A 32 -4.72 -4.84 -1.31
CA LEU A 32 -5.33 -4.30 -2.53
C LEU A 32 -4.66 -2.98 -2.85
N GLY A 33 -4.36 -2.77 -4.12
CA GLY A 33 -3.73 -1.53 -4.58
C GLY A 33 -4.20 -1.10 -5.95
N CYS A 34 -4.00 0.17 -6.23
CA CYS A 34 -4.24 0.81 -7.51
C CYS A 34 -3.28 2.01 -7.67
N ASP A 35 -3.30 2.62 -8.84
CA ASP A 35 -2.61 3.88 -9.09
C ASP A 35 -3.17 4.98 -8.17
N PRO A 36 -2.34 5.65 -7.33
CA PRO A 36 -2.79 6.73 -6.45
C PRO A 36 -3.26 7.97 -7.19
N LEU A 37 -2.83 8.19 -8.43
CA LEU A 37 -3.21 9.35 -9.22
C LEU A 37 -4.46 9.09 -10.11
N ASN A 38 -4.96 7.85 -10.11
CA ASN A 38 -6.19 7.49 -10.80
C ASN A 38 -7.38 7.56 -9.84
N ALA A 39 -8.01 8.74 -9.72
CA ALA A 39 -9.14 8.97 -8.83
C ALA A 39 -10.27 7.93 -8.99
N PRO A 40 -10.74 7.57 -10.22
CA PRO A 40 -11.72 6.51 -10.41
C PRO A 40 -11.30 5.16 -9.82
N ALA A 41 -10.02 4.77 -9.95
CA ALA A 41 -9.51 3.52 -9.40
C ALA A 41 -9.49 3.55 -7.87
N VAL A 42 -9.08 4.67 -7.26
CA VAL A 42 -9.06 4.85 -5.80
C VAL A 42 -10.47 4.83 -5.23
N LEU A 43 -11.41 5.56 -5.83
CA LEU A 43 -12.81 5.57 -5.38
C LEU A 43 -13.45 4.18 -5.50
N LYS A 44 -13.18 3.46 -6.59
CA LYS A 44 -13.62 2.07 -6.75
C LYS A 44 -13.01 1.14 -5.70
N LEU A 45 -11.74 1.35 -5.32
CA LEU A 45 -11.10 0.60 -4.25
C LEU A 45 -11.76 0.86 -2.88
N LEU A 46 -12.07 2.12 -2.56
CA LEU A 46 -12.78 2.49 -1.34
C LEU A 46 -14.17 1.85 -1.28
N GLN A 47 -14.93 1.91 -2.40
CA GLN A 47 -16.23 1.26 -2.53
C GLN A 47 -16.14 -0.26 -2.36
N LEU A 48 -15.19 -0.91 -3.05
CA LEU A 48 -14.95 -2.35 -2.96
C LEU A 48 -14.70 -2.80 -1.51
N LYS A 49 -14.00 -1.98 -0.74
CA LYS A 49 -13.67 -2.24 0.67
C LYS A 49 -14.76 -1.79 1.65
N GLN A 50 -15.79 -1.09 1.20
CA GLN A 50 -16.72 -0.37 2.07
C GLN A 50 -15.97 0.49 3.10
N ARG A 51 -14.93 1.21 2.62
CA ARG A 51 -14.06 2.03 3.46
C ARG A 51 -14.43 3.49 3.33
N PRO A 52 -14.78 4.17 4.42
CA PRO A 52 -15.02 5.61 4.39
C PRO A 52 -13.77 6.38 3.93
N MET A 53 -13.96 7.35 3.04
CA MET A 53 -12.88 8.13 2.44
C MET A 53 -12.10 8.95 3.49
N HIS A 54 -12.79 9.46 4.53
CA HIS A 54 -12.17 10.28 5.58
C HIS A 54 -11.01 9.59 6.32
N LYS A 55 -10.91 8.25 6.26
CA LYS A 55 -9.83 7.49 6.92
C LYS A 55 -8.49 7.54 6.19
N GLY A 56 -8.44 8.12 5.00
CA GLY A 56 -7.25 8.10 4.17
C GLY A 56 -6.77 6.70 3.77
N LEU A 57 -5.72 6.65 3.02
CA LEU A 57 -5.10 5.43 2.48
C LEU A 57 -3.60 5.41 2.76
N ILE A 58 -2.99 4.24 2.66
CA ILE A 58 -1.53 4.08 2.73
C ILE A 58 -0.98 4.07 1.32
N LEU A 59 0.14 4.74 1.07
CA LEU A 59 0.97 4.50 -0.10
C LEU A 59 2.13 3.57 0.26
N ILE A 60 2.41 2.61 -0.62
CA ILE A 60 3.54 1.70 -0.50
C ILE A 60 4.46 1.86 -1.70
N ALA A 61 5.77 1.78 -1.46
CA ALA A 61 6.79 1.98 -2.47
C ALA A 61 7.95 0.99 -2.29
N SER A 62 8.81 0.91 -3.29
CA SER A 62 10.09 0.19 -3.23
C SER A 62 11.25 1.09 -2.81
N ASP A 63 11.10 2.40 -3.02
CA ASP A 63 12.15 3.40 -2.80
C ASP A 63 11.57 4.71 -2.31
N PHE A 64 12.38 5.53 -1.60
CA PHE A 64 11.96 6.81 -1.05
C PHE A 64 11.61 7.83 -2.15
N SER A 65 12.30 7.82 -3.27
CA SER A 65 12.03 8.74 -4.40
C SER A 65 10.61 8.61 -4.93
N GLN A 66 10.00 7.42 -4.84
CA GLN A 66 8.61 7.17 -5.26
C GLN A 66 7.57 7.79 -4.31
N LEU A 67 7.94 8.02 -3.05
CA LEU A 67 7.08 8.67 -2.05
C LEU A 67 7.28 10.19 -1.99
N GLN A 68 8.48 10.65 -2.30
CA GLN A 68 8.88 12.05 -2.20
C GLN A 68 7.91 13.04 -2.87
N PRO A 69 7.29 12.74 -4.03
CA PRO A 69 6.31 13.64 -4.62
C PRO A 69 5.05 13.85 -3.76
N PHE A 70 4.71 12.92 -2.89
CA PHE A 70 3.46 12.92 -2.11
C PHE A 70 3.61 13.50 -0.70
N ILE A 71 4.82 13.56 -0.17
CA ILE A 71 5.07 13.86 1.24
C ILE A 71 6.00 15.07 1.40
N ASN A 72 5.87 15.75 2.53
CA ASN A 72 6.70 16.93 2.88
C ASN A 72 7.35 16.75 4.27
N PRO A 73 8.33 15.83 4.41
CA PRO A 73 9.00 15.59 5.68
C PRO A 73 10.03 16.67 6.01
N THR A 74 10.15 17.04 7.29
CA THR A 74 11.27 17.83 7.77
C THR A 74 12.56 16.98 7.89
N PRO A 75 13.77 17.59 7.96
CA PRO A 75 15.01 16.84 8.20
C PRO A 75 14.96 15.96 9.46
N ALA A 76 14.37 16.44 10.55
CA ALA A 76 14.23 15.69 11.79
C ALA A 76 13.30 14.46 11.63
N MET A 77 12.24 14.57 10.81
CA MET A 77 11.41 13.41 10.45
C MET A 77 12.21 12.39 9.65
N LEU A 78 13.00 12.83 8.67
CA LEU A 78 13.82 11.93 7.84
C LEU A 78 14.82 11.13 8.67
N GLN A 79 15.49 11.75 9.64
CA GLN A 79 16.40 11.06 10.57
C GLN A 79 15.70 9.94 11.34
N ARG A 80 14.40 10.10 11.66
CA ARG A 80 13.60 9.09 12.38
C ARG A 80 13.08 7.98 11.46
N ILE A 81 12.72 8.31 10.25
CA ILE A 81 12.02 7.42 9.31
C ILE A 81 12.99 6.48 8.60
N ILE A 82 14.07 7.03 8.06
CA ILE A 82 15.00 6.33 7.15
C ILE A 82 15.57 5.05 7.76
N PRO A 83 15.99 5.01 9.05
CA PRO A 83 16.53 3.78 9.64
C PRO A 83 15.53 2.61 9.71
N SER A 84 14.21 2.89 9.62
CA SER A 84 13.16 1.88 9.67
C SER A 84 12.76 1.32 8.31
N TRP A 85 13.29 1.87 7.23
CA TRP A 85 12.96 1.52 5.86
C TRP A 85 14.16 1.00 5.06
N PRO A 86 13.94 0.02 4.16
CA PRO A 86 12.72 -0.76 3.91
C PRO A 86 12.34 -1.66 5.08
N GLY A 87 11.04 -1.70 5.44
CA GLY A 87 10.63 -2.51 6.59
C GLY A 87 9.12 -2.48 6.89
N PRO A 88 8.72 -3.20 7.96
CA PRO A 88 7.33 -3.33 8.35
C PRO A 88 6.83 -2.14 9.19
N VAL A 89 7.25 -0.92 8.86
CA VAL A 89 6.87 0.30 9.57
C VAL A 89 6.20 1.28 8.60
N THR A 90 5.03 1.77 8.98
CA THR A 90 4.29 2.81 8.26
C THR A 90 4.42 4.11 9.04
N TRP A 91 4.73 5.20 8.33
CA TRP A 91 4.84 6.52 8.92
C TRP A 91 3.74 7.44 8.40
N ILE A 92 3.13 8.21 9.29
CA ILE A 92 2.26 9.34 8.93
C ILE A 92 3.13 10.58 8.81
N ILE A 93 3.18 11.13 7.60
CA ILE A 93 4.04 12.27 7.23
C ILE A 93 3.15 13.37 6.66
N PRO A 94 3.43 14.67 6.89
CA PRO A 94 2.72 15.74 6.20
C PRO A 94 2.67 15.51 4.69
N ALA A 95 1.50 15.67 4.09
CA ALA A 95 1.33 15.54 2.66
C ALA A 95 1.73 16.82 1.93
N GLN A 96 2.12 16.70 0.66
CA GLN A 96 2.22 17.86 -0.23
C GLN A 96 0.83 18.46 -0.44
N ALA A 97 0.76 19.79 -0.64
CA ALA A 97 -0.49 20.51 -0.74
C ALA A 97 -1.40 20.07 -1.91
N TRP A 98 -0.81 19.50 -2.96
CA TRP A 98 -1.54 19.03 -4.13
C TRP A 98 -2.14 17.62 -3.99
N VAL A 99 -1.78 16.88 -2.91
CA VAL A 99 -2.25 15.49 -2.72
C VAL A 99 -3.75 15.47 -2.48
N PRO A 100 -4.51 14.70 -3.30
CA PRO A 100 -5.97 14.73 -3.22
C PRO A 100 -6.53 14.14 -1.93
N GLU A 101 -7.69 14.66 -1.49
CA GLU A 101 -8.39 14.20 -0.28
C GLU A 101 -8.79 12.72 -0.32
N TYR A 102 -9.00 12.13 -1.50
CA TYR A 102 -9.30 10.71 -1.57
C TYR A 102 -8.11 9.82 -1.13
N LEU A 103 -6.89 10.38 -1.02
CA LEU A 103 -5.71 9.71 -0.44
C LEU A 103 -5.52 10.08 1.03
N THR A 104 -5.59 11.36 1.38
CA THR A 104 -5.34 11.85 2.74
C THR A 104 -6.54 11.66 3.68
N GLY A 105 -7.74 11.58 3.13
CA GLY A 105 -8.96 11.68 3.93
C GLY A 105 -9.14 13.09 4.48
N THR A 106 -9.61 13.20 5.72
CA THR A 106 -9.77 14.48 6.42
C THR A 106 -8.46 15.01 7.03
N HIS A 107 -7.31 14.42 6.67
CA HIS A 107 -6.02 14.75 7.25
C HIS A 107 -5.16 15.56 6.26
N ASN A 108 -4.23 16.36 6.78
CA ASN A 108 -3.18 17.03 6.01
C ASN A 108 -1.89 16.18 5.91
N SER A 109 -2.01 14.87 6.13
CA SER A 109 -0.90 13.93 6.19
C SER A 109 -1.25 12.64 5.45
N LEU A 110 -0.22 11.91 5.08
CA LEU A 110 -0.34 10.66 4.35
C LEU A 110 0.42 9.54 5.09
N ALA A 111 -0.20 8.38 5.16
CA ALA A 111 0.46 7.19 5.67
C ALA A 111 1.28 6.55 4.54
N VAL A 112 2.57 6.33 4.75
CA VAL A 112 3.48 5.83 3.72
C VAL A 112 4.41 4.76 4.26
N ARG A 113 4.85 3.84 3.37
CA ARG A 113 5.78 2.77 3.72
C ARG A 113 6.66 2.38 2.54
N ILE A 114 7.95 2.14 2.81
CA ILE A 114 8.84 1.41 1.89
C ILE A 114 8.88 -0.04 2.36
N SER A 115 8.34 -0.94 1.54
CA SER A 115 8.20 -2.34 1.88
C SER A 115 9.51 -3.10 1.70
N SER A 116 9.82 -4.02 2.60
CA SER A 116 10.91 -4.99 2.42
C SER A 116 10.46 -6.26 1.68
N HIS A 117 9.17 -6.41 1.39
CA HIS A 117 8.65 -7.60 0.71
C HIS A 117 9.13 -7.64 -0.75
N PRO A 118 9.86 -8.69 -1.18
CA PRO A 118 10.53 -8.70 -2.50
C PRO A 118 9.58 -8.49 -3.68
N LEU A 119 8.35 -9.01 -3.58
CA LEU A 119 7.37 -8.87 -4.65
C LEU A 119 6.79 -7.45 -4.72
N VAL A 120 6.61 -6.78 -3.58
CA VAL A 120 6.18 -5.38 -3.54
C VAL A 120 7.27 -4.49 -4.12
N GLN A 121 8.53 -4.75 -3.78
CA GLN A 121 9.66 -4.01 -4.35
C GLN A 121 9.71 -4.15 -5.87
N GLN A 122 9.63 -5.38 -6.39
CA GLN A 122 9.60 -5.62 -7.84
C GLN A 122 8.41 -4.93 -8.51
N LEU A 123 7.24 -4.97 -7.89
CA LEU A 123 6.02 -4.36 -8.42
C LEU A 123 6.14 -2.84 -8.50
N CYS A 124 6.51 -2.17 -7.39
CA CYS A 124 6.63 -0.71 -7.35
C CYS A 124 7.79 -0.21 -8.24
N SER A 125 8.90 -0.94 -8.28
CA SER A 125 10.02 -0.63 -9.18
C SER A 125 9.61 -0.75 -10.66
N ALA A 126 8.92 -1.83 -11.05
CA ALA A 126 8.45 -2.03 -12.41
C ALA A 126 7.32 -1.06 -12.81
N TYR A 127 6.49 -0.66 -11.86
CA TYR A 127 5.45 0.35 -12.06
C TYR A 127 6.05 1.76 -12.19
N GLY A 128 7.21 2.01 -11.58
CA GLY A 128 7.90 3.29 -11.60
C GLY A 128 7.38 4.28 -10.56
N GLY A 129 6.63 3.84 -9.54
CA GLY A 129 6.04 4.73 -8.55
C GLY A 129 5.41 4.04 -7.35
N ALA A 130 4.98 4.84 -6.39
CA ALA A 130 4.19 4.35 -5.27
C ALA A 130 2.79 3.89 -5.74
N ILE A 131 2.22 2.94 -5.03
CA ILE A 131 0.84 2.48 -5.24
C ILE A 131 0.02 2.60 -3.96
N VAL A 132 -1.28 2.77 -4.08
CA VAL A 132 -2.19 2.64 -2.94
C VAL A 132 -2.06 1.24 -2.37
N SER A 133 -2.05 1.13 -1.04
CA SER A 133 -2.00 -0.15 -0.34
C SER A 133 -2.97 -0.19 0.83
N THR A 134 -3.86 -1.15 0.81
CA THR A 134 -4.76 -1.43 1.92
C THR A 134 -4.98 -2.93 2.05
N SER A 135 -5.28 -3.44 3.24
CA SER A 135 -5.49 -4.89 3.45
C SER A 135 -6.60 -5.47 2.56
N ALA A 136 -6.42 -6.70 2.06
CA ALA A 136 -7.38 -7.37 1.18
C ALA A 136 -8.53 -8.00 1.99
N ASN A 137 -9.44 -7.15 2.46
CA ASN A 137 -10.68 -7.49 3.16
C ASN A 137 -11.72 -6.38 2.97
N ILE A 138 -13.00 -6.71 3.09
CA ILE A 138 -14.04 -5.73 3.36
C ILE A 138 -13.79 -5.16 4.77
N SER A 139 -14.10 -3.89 4.98
CA SER A 139 -13.89 -3.23 6.27
C SER A 139 -14.47 -4.04 7.43
N LYS A 140 -13.72 -4.15 8.53
CA LYS A 140 -14.03 -4.93 9.73
C LYS A 140 -13.97 -6.47 9.57
N GLN A 141 -13.70 -6.99 8.37
CA GLN A 141 -13.49 -8.44 8.16
C GLN A 141 -12.00 -8.81 8.29
N VAL A 142 -11.74 -10.12 8.41
CA VAL A 142 -10.39 -10.66 8.49
C VAL A 142 -9.65 -10.49 7.16
N PRO A 143 -8.43 -9.94 7.14
CA PRO A 143 -7.63 -9.78 5.92
C PRO A 143 -7.23 -11.13 5.31
N ALA A 144 -7.23 -11.20 3.99
CA ALA A 144 -6.77 -12.38 3.26
C ALA A 144 -5.27 -12.59 3.42
N ARG A 145 -4.85 -13.83 3.70
CA ARG A 145 -3.44 -14.24 3.81
C ARG A 145 -2.96 -15.10 2.64
N SER A 146 -3.82 -15.38 1.67
CA SER A 146 -3.50 -16.16 0.48
C SER A 146 -4.24 -15.66 -0.76
N ALA A 147 -3.72 -15.96 -1.94
CA ALA A 147 -4.39 -15.65 -3.21
C ALA A 147 -5.77 -16.31 -3.31
N LEU A 148 -5.92 -17.51 -2.74
CA LEU A 148 -7.21 -18.22 -2.70
C LEU A 148 -8.23 -17.48 -1.82
N ALA A 149 -7.80 -16.98 -0.65
CA ALA A 149 -8.66 -16.18 0.23
C ALA A 149 -9.11 -14.88 -0.48
N VAL A 150 -8.20 -14.21 -1.21
CA VAL A 150 -8.55 -13.03 -2.01
C VAL A 150 -9.60 -13.38 -3.07
N ARG A 151 -9.43 -14.50 -3.82
CA ARG A 151 -10.42 -14.94 -4.81
C ARG A 151 -11.79 -15.17 -4.20
N ARG A 152 -11.86 -15.81 -3.03
CA ARG A 152 -13.12 -16.04 -2.32
C ARG A 152 -13.77 -14.74 -1.86
N ASN A 153 -13.01 -13.85 -1.24
CA ASN A 153 -13.53 -12.61 -0.66
C ASN A 153 -13.98 -11.59 -1.72
N PHE A 154 -13.43 -11.67 -2.94
CA PHE A 154 -13.66 -10.72 -4.01
C PHE A 154 -14.03 -11.38 -5.34
N ALA A 155 -14.72 -12.55 -5.29
CA ALA A 155 -15.02 -13.36 -6.47
C ALA A 155 -15.77 -12.57 -7.57
N ALA A 156 -16.73 -11.73 -7.19
CA ALA A 156 -17.51 -10.92 -8.11
C ALA A 156 -16.73 -9.79 -8.81
N ASN A 157 -15.53 -9.43 -8.31
CA ASN A 157 -14.83 -8.21 -8.71
C ASN A 157 -13.74 -8.40 -9.77
N LYS A 158 -13.46 -9.64 -10.19
CA LYS A 158 -12.47 -10.01 -11.22
C LYS A 158 -11.12 -9.29 -11.06
N LEU A 159 -10.60 -9.24 -9.82
CA LEU A 159 -9.32 -8.59 -9.53
C LEU A 159 -8.16 -9.32 -10.19
N PHE A 160 -7.15 -8.57 -10.67
CA PHE A 160 -5.87 -9.15 -10.99
C PHE A 160 -5.15 -9.56 -9.68
N ILE A 161 -4.79 -10.82 -9.53
CA ILE A 161 -4.12 -11.32 -8.31
C ILE A 161 -2.70 -11.73 -8.65
N LEU A 162 -1.75 -10.94 -8.16
CA LEU A 162 -0.34 -11.30 -8.18
C LEU A 162 -0.10 -12.30 -7.05
N ALA A 163 -0.08 -13.58 -7.39
CA ALA A 163 0.08 -14.63 -6.40
C ALA A 163 1.51 -14.69 -5.84
N GLY A 164 1.61 -14.84 -4.54
CA GLY A 164 2.86 -14.98 -3.79
C GLY A 164 2.57 -15.34 -2.33
N THR A 165 3.61 -15.43 -1.52
CA THR A 165 3.49 -15.82 -0.10
C THR A 165 3.58 -14.58 0.80
N THR A 166 2.80 -14.54 1.86
CA THR A 166 2.98 -13.65 3.00
C THR A 166 3.82 -14.37 4.07
N HIS A 167 4.46 -13.65 4.97
CA HIS A 167 5.16 -14.27 6.09
C HIS A 167 4.13 -14.82 7.09
N LYS A 168 4.25 -16.10 7.46
CA LYS A 168 3.24 -16.83 8.25
C LYS A 168 2.92 -16.19 9.62
N ASN A 169 3.90 -15.60 10.29
CA ASN A 169 3.79 -15.08 11.65
C ASN A 169 3.82 -13.54 11.75
N SER A 170 3.67 -12.83 10.60
CA SER A 170 3.72 -11.37 10.62
C SER A 170 2.42 -10.78 11.16
N GLN A 171 2.56 -9.85 12.08
CA GLN A 171 1.48 -8.99 12.56
C GLN A 171 1.22 -7.83 11.57
N PRO A 172 0.06 -7.18 11.62
CA PRO A 172 -0.18 -5.94 10.88
C PRO A 172 0.93 -4.94 11.21
N THR A 173 1.41 -4.20 10.20
CA THR A 173 2.51 -3.24 10.38
C THR A 173 2.16 -2.14 11.37
N ALA A 174 3.12 -1.79 12.22
CA ALA A 174 2.98 -0.65 13.13
C ALA A 174 2.84 0.67 12.34
N ILE A 175 2.12 1.62 12.92
CA ILE A 175 1.93 2.97 12.35
C ILE A 175 2.39 3.98 13.38
N TYR A 176 3.30 4.87 12.98
CA TYR A 176 3.85 5.92 13.82
C TYR A 176 3.61 7.30 13.19
N ASN A 177 3.54 8.32 14.03
CA ASN A 177 3.55 9.71 13.61
C ASN A 177 5.01 10.17 13.44
N ALA A 178 5.38 10.66 12.27
CA ALA A 178 6.74 11.08 11.97
C ALA A 178 7.17 12.33 12.76
N ALA A 179 6.22 13.23 13.10
CA ALA A 179 6.54 14.47 13.80
C ALA A 179 7.07 14.23 15.22
N ASN A 180 6.47 13.28 15.94
CA ASN A 180 6.78 13.06 17.36
C ASN A 180 7.21 11.62 17.70
N GLY A 181 7.16 10.69 16.74
CA GLY A 181 7.46 9.28 16.96
C GLY A 181 6.39 8.49 17.70
N HIS A 182 5.23 9.07 17.98
CA HIS A 182 4.14 8.41 18.71
C HIS A 182 3.58 7.22 17.92
N CYS A 183 3.41 6.09 18.61
CA CYS A 183 2.78 4.89 18.02
C CYS A 183 1.26 5.08 17.98
N ILE A 184 0.70 5.14 16.77
CA ILE A 184 -0.76 5.25 16.54
C ILE A 184 -1.42 3.88 16.51
N ARG A 185 -0.69 2.88 15.99
CA ARG A 185 -1.12 1.48 15.97
C ARG A 185 0.09 0.58 16.15
N ALA A 186 0.06 -0.28 17.15
CA ALA A 186 1.05 -1.35 17.31
C ALA A 186 0.87 -2.45 16.24
N SER A 187 1.93 -3.22 16.04
CA SER A 187 1.92 -4.42 15.18
C SER A 187 1.28 -5.60 15.90
#